data_6f368c03ef4356b2197c11bfa2ad2b35
#
_entry.id   6f368c03ef4356b2197c11bfa2ad2b35
#
_cell.length_a   1.000
_cell.length_b   1.000
_cell.length_c   1.000
_cell.angle_alpha   90.00
_cell.angle_beta   90.00
_cell.angle_gamma   90.00
#
_symmetry.space_group_name_H-M   'P 1'
#
loop_
_entity.id
_entity.type
_entity.pdbx_description
1 polymer ?
#
loop_
_entity_poly.entity_id
_entity_poly.type
_entity_poly.pdbx_seq_one_letter_code
_entity_poly.pdbx_strand_id
1 'polypeptide(L)'
;VADVWMEGRIAFTFSSIGYHSTRIVDYSYGMESSDSVDMGTIALHPTAIMLQKVQVSAKMPRITMSGDTVVFHPEAFKLEEGDRLDVLIRKLPGVEQRNGQLFWNGKPIRLKMNGKDVFGGGSILGQLPVVAADKIKLYEKQSELAKHTGNDDGDGQQVLDIQVKPNFLDKWFGFASADLRTKREYQVQLRASRLSDKNPVMVYGNLNNENYATAYGQSWATMWPIDYYGRNQYGTVNYQHNWELKGAKEGTENYINFGPSMAHRDGWGTDVESTDYFLPGQQRSFSLMNNAHKNHELVPSFNSEGSFYTDEKNQFS
;
A
#
# COMPACT_ATOMS: atom_id res chain seq x y z
N VAL A 1 -55.99 5.96 -22.79
CA VAL A 1 -56.19 7.21 -23.55
C VAL A 1 -55.38 8.25 -22.85
N ALA A 2 -54.45 8.84 -23.56
CA ALA A 2 -53.61 9.93 -23.03
C ALA A 2 -54.00 11.19 -23.77
N ASP A 3 -54.49 12.21 -23.07
CA ASP A 3 -54.78 13.53 -23.67
C ASP A 3 -53.45 14.31 -23.74
N VAL A 4 -53.02 14.57 -24.96
CA VAL A 4 -51.79 15.35 -25.19
C VAL A 4 -52.18 16.63 -25.92
N TRP A 5 -51.94 17.76 -25.29
CA TRP A 5 -52.32 19.11 -25.77
C TRP A 5 -51.16 19.89 -26.42
N MET A 6 -50.11 19.22 -26.84
CA MET A 6 -48.94 19.87 -27.41
C MET A 6 -48.60 19.35 -28.78
N GLU A 7 -48.29 20.24 -29.72
CA GLU A 7 -47.69 19.86 -30.99
C GLU A 7 -46.32 19.21 -30.77
N GLY A 8 -46.11 18.02 -31.29
CA GLY A 8 -44.86 17.31 -31.10
C GLY A 8 -44.84 15.92 -31.73
N ARG A 9 -43.64 15.31 -31.70
CA ARG A 9 -43.48 13.92 -32.12
C ARG A 9 -43.68 13.02 -30.91
N ILE A 10 -44.55 12.04 -31.04
CA ILE A 10 -44.81 11.05 -29.99
C ILE A 10 -44.15 9.73 -30.38
N ALA A 11 -43.42 9.14 -29.44
CA ALA A 11 -42.84 7.82 -29.59
C ALA A 11 -43.51 6.84 -28.62
N PHE A 12 -44.04 5.77 -29.15
CA PHE A 12 -44.67 4.68 -28.40
C PHE A 12 -43.68 3.52 -28.28
N THR A 13 -43.51 3.01 -27.06
CA THR A 13 -42.72 1.81 -26.81
C THR A 13 -43.61 0.71 -26.27
N PHE A 14 -43.68 -0.38 -27.02
CA PHE A 14 -44.44 -1.56 -26.67
C PHE A 14 -43.49 -2.62 -26.12
N SER A 15 -43.75 -3.10 -24.92
CA SER A 15 -42.94 -4.13 -24.27
C SER A 15 -43.80 -5.15 -23.56
N SER A 16 -43.38 -6.40 -23.61
CA SER A 16 -43.99 -7.50 -22.87
C SER A 16 -42.87 -8.45 -22.40
N ILE A 17 -43.11 -9.12 -21.28
CA ILE A 17 -42.17 -10.13 -20.76
C ILE A 17 -42.01 -11.25 -21.81
N GLY A 18 -40.74 -11.53 -22.15
CA GLY A 18 -40.43 -12.56 -23.17
C GLY A 18 -40.43 -12.07 -24.62
N TYR A 19 -40.60 -10.77 -24.86
CA TYR A 19 -40.57 -10.19 -26.20
C TYR A 19 -39.59 -9.01 -26.27
N HIS A 20 -39.03 -8.78 -27.46
CA HIS A 20 -38.27 -7.56 -27.73
C HIS A 20 -39.21 -6.35 -27.72
N SER A 21 -38.77 -5.29 -27.03
CA SER A 21 -39.52 -4.04 -27.08
C SER A 21 -39.46 -3.44 -28.51
N THR A 22 -40.60 -3.08 -29.03
CA THR A 22 -40.73 -2.41 -30.35
C THR A 22 -41.06 -0.96 -30.09
N ARG A 23 -40.27 -0.06 -30.68
CA ARG A 23 -40.49 1.39 -30.61
C ARG A 23 -40.95 1.90 -31.97
N ILE A 24 -42.11 2.53 -31.96
CA ILE A 24 -42.64 3.24 -33.14
C ILE A 24 -42.36 4.72 -32.90
N VAL A 25 -41.57 5.31 -33.79
CA VAL A 25 -41.23 6.74 -33.77
C VAL A 25 -41.91 7.37 -34.99
N ASP A 26 -42.51 8.55 -34.82
CA ASP A 26 -43.09 9.42 -35.83
C ASP A 26 -44.62 9.39 -35.96
N TYR A 27 -45.31 9.66 -34.88
CA TYR A 27 -46.60 10.32 -34.99
C TYR A 27 -46.42 11.81 -34.70
N SER A 28 -46.63 12.65 -35.74
CA SER A 28 -46.79 14.08 -35.53
C SER A 28 -48.25 14.33 -35.11
N TYR A 29 -48.42 14.86 -33.91
CA TYR A 29 -49.72 15.29 -33.41
C TYR A 29 -49.84 16.80 -33.60
N GLY A 30 -50.91 17.26 -34.25
CA GLY A 30 -51.16 18.67 -34.46
C GLY A 30 -52.65 18.99 -34.37
N MET A 31 -52.99 20.27 -34.35
CA MET A 31 -54.36 20.76 -34.12
C MET A 31 -55.42 20.23 -35.11
N GLU A 32 -55.04 19.58 -36.21
CA GLU A 32 -55.94 19.01 -37.20
C GLU A 32 -55.99 17.48 -37.22
N SER A 33 -55.38 16.83 -36.22
CA SER A 33 -55.38 15.37 -36.14
C SER A 33 -56.70 14.86 -35.53
N SER A 34 -57.18 13.73 -35.99
CA SER A 34 -58.36 13.06 -35.40
C SER A 34 -58.10 12.69 -33.97
N ASP A 35 -59.15 12.70 -33.12
CA ASP A 35 -59.10 12.38 -31.71
C ASP A 35 -58.56 10.97 -31.36
N SER A 36 -58.36 10.14 -32.39
CA SER A 36 -57.81 8.80 -32.22
C SER A 36 -56.95 8.39 -33.44
N VAL A 37 -55.85 7.71 -33.17
CA VAL A 37 -54.99 7.13 -34.22
C VAL A 37 -54.99 5.62 -34.02
N ASP A 38 -55.45 4.92 -35.07
CA ASP A 38 -55.36 3.44 -35.07
C ASP A 38 -53.91 3.07 -35.54
N MET A 39 -53.18 2.48 -34.62
CA MET A 39 -51.80 2.05 -34.85
C MET A 39 -51.69 0.66 -35.48
N GLY A 40 -52.83 0.05 -35.80
CA GLY A 40 -52.92 -1.29 -36.36
C GLY A 40 -52.38 -2.39 -35.44
N THR A 41 -51.93 -3.46 -36.05
CA THR A 41 -51.38 -4.60 -35.32
C THR A 41 -49.88 -4.46 -35.12
N ILE A 42 -49.45 -4.40 -33.88
CA ILE A 42 -48.03 -4.29 -33.53
C ILE A 42 -47.51 -5.68 -33.14
N ALA A 43 -46.68 -6.27 -33.99
CA ALA A 43 -46.07 -7.56 -33.73
C ALA A 43 -44.86 -7.41 -32.81
N LEU A 44 -44.86 -8.11 -31.67
CA LEU A 44 -43.70 -8.25 -30.81
C LEU A 44 -42.99 -9.55 -31.14
N HIS A 45 -41.68 -9.48 -31.35
CA HIS A 45 -40.86 -10.67 -31.61
C HIS A 45 -40.46 -11.34 -30.30
N PRO A 46 -40.65 -12.65 -30.12
CA PRO A 46 -40.25 -13.33 -28.91
C PRO A 46 -38.74 -13.23 -28.72
N THR A 47 -38.34 -12.85 -27.51
CA THR A 47 -36.96 -12.94 -27.08
C THR A 47 -36.74 -14.34 -26.56
N ALA A 48 -35.78 -15.07 -27.18
CA ALA A 48 -35.29 -16.27 -26.53
C ALA A 48 -34.70 -15.86 -25.17
N ILE A 49 -35.40 -16.13 -24.10
CA ILE A 49 -34.82 -16.00 -22.74
C ILE A 49 -33.78 -17.11 -22.64
N MET A 50 -32.54 -16.79 -23.06
CA MET A 50 -31.41 -17.54 -22.55
C MET A 50 -31.44 -17.28 -21.04
N LEU A 51 -31.87 -18.25 -20.27
CA LEU A 51 -31.58 -18.29 -18.85
C LEU A 51 -30.06 -18.19 -18.74
N GLN A 52 -29.57 -17.00 -18.45
CA GLN A 52 -28.17 -16.85 -18.08
C GLN A 52 -27.96 -17.86 -16.97
N LYS A 53 -27.07 -18.81 -17.26
CA LYS A 53 -26.60 -19.79 -16.27
C LYS A 53 -26.39 -18.98 -15.00
N VAL A 54 -27.20 -19.22 -13.97
CA VAL A 54 -27.02 -18.60 -12.67
C VAL A 54 -25.69 -19.11 -12.21
N GLN A 55 -24.66 -18.32 -12.47
CA GLN A 55 -23.35 -18.56 -11.92
C GLN A 55 -23.48 -18.16 -10.46
N VAL A 56 -23.76 -19.13 -9.59
CA VAL A 56 -23.66 -18.97 -8.16
C VAL A 56 -22.18 -18.73 -7.88
N SER A 57 -21.75 -17.49 -8.02
CA SER A 57 -20.48 -17.07 -7.49
C SER A 57 -20.65 -17.02 -5.99
N ALA A 58 -20.26 -18.09 -5.32
CA ALA A 58 -20.06 -18.04 -3.88
C ALA A 58 -19.06 -16.91 -3.63
N LYS A 59 -19.49 -15.79 -3.04
CA LYS A 59 -18.57 -14.72 -2.65
C LYS A 59 -17.62 -15.35 -1.64
N MET A 60 -16.36 -15.42 -2.00
CA MET A 60 -15.31 -15.87 -1.11
C MET A 60 -15.39 -15.04 0.17
N PRO A 61 -15.49 -15.67 1.36
CA PRO A 61 -15.53 -14.91 2.60
C PRO A 61 -14.23 -14.14 2.76
N ARG A 62 -14.31 -12.91 3.26
CA ARG A 62 -13.11 -12.09 3.50
C ARG A 62 -12.17 -12.71 4.52
N ILE A 63 -12.73 -13.43 5.47
CA ILE A 63 -12.06 -13.99 6.64
C ILE A 63 -12.53 -15.42 6.82
N THR A 64 -11.58 -16.31 7.01
CA THR A 64 -11.81 -17.70 7.44
C THR A 64 -10.93 -18.02 8.64
N MET A 65 -11.32 -19.03 9.41
CA MET A 65 -10.51 -19.55 10.51
C MET A 65 -9.96 -20.91 10.11
N SER A 66 -8.70 -21.14 10.42
CA SER A 66 -8.02 -22.42 10.27
C SER A 66 -7.33 -22.76 11.60
N GLY A 67 -8.02 -23.50 12.49
CA GLY A 67 -7.60 -23.61 13.88
C GLY A 67 -7.58 -22.22 14.54
N ASP A 68 -6.47 -21.87 15.18
CA ASP A 68 -6.28 -20.57 15.84
C ASP A 68 -5.76 -19.47 14.88
N THR A 69 -5.63 -19.79 13.59
CA THR A 69 -5.15 -18.85 12.58
C THR A 69 -6.31 -18.16 11.88
N VAL A 70 -6.31 -16.83 11.89
CA VAL A 70 -7.20 -16.01 11.07
C VAL A 70 -6.59 -15.89 9.67
N VAL A 71 -7.37 -16.29 8.65
CA VAL A 71 -6.94 -16.21 7.25
C VAL A 71 -7.77 -15.16 6.52
N PHE A 72 -7.10 -14.14 6.02
CA PHE A 72 -7.69 -13.11 5.17
C PHE A 72 -7.47 -13.47 3.70
N HIS A 73 -8.52 -13.25 2.90
CA HIS A 73 -8.49 -13.46 1.45
C HIS A 73 -8.46 -12.12 0.72
N PRO A 74 -7.31 -11.70 0.19
CA PRO A 74 -7.13 -10.39 -0.46
C PRO A 74 -8.18 -10.10 -1.54
N GLU A 75 -8.52 -11.10 -2.33
CA GLU A 75 -9.47 -11.00 -3.45
C GLU A 75 -10.92 -10.66 -3.01
N ALA A 76 -11.26 -10.92 -1.74
CA ALA A 76 -12.59 -10.61 -1.19
C ALA A 76 -12.71 -9.16 -0.68
N PHE A 77 -11.63 -8.40 -0.63
CA PHE A 77 -11.62 -6.99 -0.25
C PHE A 77 -11.86 -6.10 -1.46
N LYS A 78 -12.55 -4.97 -1.25
CA LYS A 78 -12.70 -3.94 -2.28
C LYS A 78 -11.37 -3.18 -2.41
N LEU A 79 -10.65 -3.48 -3.44
CA LEU A 79 -9.35 -2.89 -3.77
C LEU A 79 -9.40 -2.39 -5.21
N GLU A 80 -8.65 -1.33 -5.49
CA GLU A 80 -8.51 -0.79 -6.82
C GLU A 80 -7.34 -1.46 -7.55
N GLU A 81 -7.39 -1.45 -8.88
CA GLU A 81 -6.27 -1.92 -9.69
C GLU A 81 -5.05 -1.02 -9.44
N GLY A 82 -3.94 -1.63 -9.03
CA GLY A 82 -2.73 -0.89 -8.64
C GLY A 82 -2.61 -0.60 -7.14
N ASP A 83 -3.60 -0.95 -6.32
CA ASP A 83 -3.46 -0.86 -4.87
C ASP A 83 -2.26 -1.69 -4.39
N ARG A 84 -1.59 -1.15 -3.37
CA ARG A 84 -0.46 -1.79 -2.74
C ARG A 84 -0.89 -2.57 -1.51
N LEU A 85 -0.03 -3.46 -1.08
CA LEU A 85 -0.31 -4.35 0.04
C LEU A 85 -0.52 -3.61 1.37
N ASP A 86 0.15 -2.47 1.57
CA ASP A 86 -0.05 -1.62 2.75
C ASP A 86 -1.48 -1.06 2.84
N VAL A 87 -2.14 -0.81 1.70
CA VAL A 87 -3.56 -0.40 1.66
C VAL A 87 -4.47 -1.52 2.13
N LEU A 88 -4.20 -2.76 1.70
CA LEU A 88 -4.95 -3.92 2.16
C LEU A 88 -4.77 -4.16 3.66
N ILE A 89 -3.54 -4.13 4.16
CA ILE A 89 -3.25 -4.38 5.58
C ILE A 89 -3.98 -3.40 6.49
N ARG A 90 -4.07 -2.13 6.10
CA ARG A 90 -4.87 -1.13 6.84
C ARG A 90 -6.39 -1.39 6.81
N LYS A 91 -6.87 -2.18 5.85
CA LYS A 91 -8.28 -2.60 5.74
C LYS A 91 -8.57 -3.90 6.50
N LEU A 92 -7.56 -4.58 7.05
CA LEU A 92 -7.75 -5.81 7.81
C LEU A 92 -8.39 -5.50 9.17
N PRO A 93 -9.48 -6.18 9.55
CA PRO A 93 -10.12 -5.97 10.84
C PRO A 93 -9.19 -6.27 12.01
N GLY A 94 -9.14 -5.35 12.97
CA GLY A 94 -8.33 -5.50 14.17
C GLY A 94 -6.83 -5.19 14.00
N VAL A 95 -6.38 -4.91 12.78
CA VAL A 95 -5.00 -4.47 12.52
C VAL A 95 -4.93 -2.95 12.59
N GLU A 96 -4.03 -2.43 13.40
CA GLU A 96 -3.76 -1.01 13.57
C GLU A 96 -2.32 -0.71 13.19
N GLN A 97 -2.07 0.48 12.64
CA GLN A 97 -0.72 0.98 12.39
C GLN A 97 -0.46 2.22 13.25
N ARG A 98 0.58 2.16 14.06
CA ARG A 98 1.04 3.28 14.92
C ARG A 98 2.53 3.48 14.69
N ASN A 99 2.95 4.67 14.33
CA ASN A 99 4.37 5.01 14.08
C ASN A 99 5.11 4.02 13.17
N GLY A 100 4.44 3.52 12.14
CA GLY A 100 5.02 2.54 11.20
C GLY A 100 5.00 1.08 11.66
N GLN A 101 4.72 0.82 12.94
CA GLN A 101 4.57 -0.50 13.52
C GLN A 101 3.12 -0.99 13.40
N LEU A 102 2.94 -2.25 13.07
CA LEU A 102 1.62 -2.91 13.04
C LEU A 102 1.31 -3.53 14.40
N PHE A 103 0.04 -3.44 14.80
CA PHE A 103 -0.50 -4.02 16.03
C PHE A 103 -1.77 -4.80 15.74
N TRP A 104 -2.02 -5.84 16.50
CA TRP A 104 -3.29 -6.56 16.53
C TRP A 104 -3.72 -6.75 17.97
N ASN A 105 -4.94 -6.33 18.29
CA ASN A 105 -5.47 -6.33 19.67
C ASN A 105 -4.49 -5.72 20.69
N GLY A 106 -3.79 -4.65 20.28
CA GLY A 106 -2.82 -3.95 21.12
C GLY A 106 -1.44 -4.60 21.26
N LYS A 107 -1.24 -5.82 20.74
CA LYS A 107 0.07 -6.48 20.69
C LYS A 107 0.81 -6.16 19.40
N PRO A 108 2.11 -5.92 19.39
CA PRO A 108 2.90 -5.68 18.19
C PRO A 108 2.93 -6.92 17.30
N ILE A 109 2.82 -6.68 15.98
CA ILE A 109 2.87 -7.74 14.97
C ILE A 109 4.28 -7.89 14.43
N ARG A 110 4.77 -9.14 14.38
CA ARG A 110 5.92 -9.52 13.58
C ARG A 110 5.45 -9.87 12.16
N LEU A 111 6.06 -9.23 11.17
CA LEU A 111 5.70 -9.43 9.77
C LEU A 111 6.53 -10.57 9.18
N LYS A 112 5.84 -11.53 8.55
CA LYS A 112 6.47 -12.62 7.78
C LYS A 112 5.96 -12.62 6.35
N MET A 113 6.73 -13.24 5.48
CA MET A 113 6.38 -13.48 4.08
C MET A 113 6.79 -14.91 3.70
N ASN A 114 5.81 -15.71 3.29
CA ASN A 114 5.99 -17.15 3.04
C ASN A 114 6.67 -17.88 4.22
N GLY A 115 6.30 -17.51 5.47
CA GLY A 115 6.83 -18.09 6.69
C GLY A 115 8.18 -17.53 7.15
N LYS A 116 8.88 -16.75 6.32
CA LYS A 116 10.19 -16.14 6.63
C LYS A 116 10.05 -14.69 7.09
N ASP A 117 10.99 -14.21 7.88
CA ASP A 117 11.01 -12.81 8.28
C ASP A 117 11.13 -11.89 7.06
N VAL A 118 10.37 -10.79 7.08
CA VAL A 118 10.31 -9.90 5.92
C VAL A 118 11.58 -9.08 5.82
N PHE A 119 12.28 -9.29 4.73
CA PHE A 119 13.41 -8.48 4.34
C PHE A 119 12.98 -7.02 4.07
N GLY A 120 13.68 -6.06 4.69
CA GLY A 120 13.33 -4.64 4.59
C GLY A 120 12.14 -4.20 5.46
N GLY A 121 11.62 -5.07 6.32
CA GLY A 121 10.56 -4.75 7.28
C GLY A 121 9.26 -4.30 6.62
N GLY A 122 8.47 -3.48 7.35
CA GLY A 122 7.17 -3.00 6.86
C GLY A 122 7.21 -2.14 5.60
N SER A 123 8.36 -1.61 5.21
CA SER A 123 8.50 -0.76 4.02
C SER A 123 8.21 -1.49 2.71
N ILE A 124 8.39 -2.81 2.67
CA ILE A 124 8.10 -3.63 1.50
C ILE A 124 6.60 -3.66 1.17
N LEU A 125 5.75 -3.54 2.19
CA LEU A 125 4.30 -3.55 2.01
C LEU A 125 3.81 -2.44 1.07
N GLY A 126 4.46 -1.28 1.13
CA GLY A 126 4.18 -0.16 0.24
C GLY A 126 4.77 -0.29 -1.17
N GLN A 127 5.49 -1.38 -1.44
CA GLN A 127 6.10 -1.64 -2.75
C GLN A 127 5.42 -2.80 -3.47
N LEU A 128 4.86 -3.75 -2.72
CA LEU A 128 4.19 -4.92 -3.27
C LEU A 128 2.79 -4.57 -3.79
N PRO A 129 2.45 -4.95 -5.02
CA PRO A 129 1.09 -4.87 -5.49
C PRO A 129 0.20 -5.86 -4.72
N VAL A 130 -1.00 -5.45 -4.39
CA VAL A 130 -1.95 -6.27 -3.61
C VAL A 130 -2.27 -7.62 -4.29
N VAL A 131 -2.26 -7.63 -5.62
CA VAL A 131 -2.50 -8.85 -6.42
C VAL A 131 -1.42 -9.93 -6.22
N ALA A 132 -0.25 -9.57 -5.67
CA ALA A 132 0.79 -10.53 -5.35
C ALA A 132 0.45 -11.40 -4.13
N ALA A 133 -0.42 -10.93 -3.23
CA ALA A 133 -0.83 -11.71 -2.08
C ALA A 133 -1.88 -12.77 -2.46
N ASP A 134 -1.67 -13.99 -2.04
CA ASP A 134 -2.63 -15.10 -2.13
C ASP A 134 -3.52 -15.13 -0.89
N LYS A 135 -2.90 -15.19 0.27
CA LYS A 135 -3.55 -15.21 1.59
C LYS A 135 -2.72 -14.44 2.59
N ILE A 136 -3.37 -13.91 3.61
CA ILE A 136 -2.69 -13.31 4.75
C ILE A 136 -3.14 -14.07 5.99
N LYS A 137 -2.18 -14.64 6.71
CA LYS A 137 -2.42 -15.42 7.92
C LYS A 137 -2.03 -14.59 9.13
N LEU A 138 -2.90 -14.54 10.11
CA LEU A 138 -2.65 -13.88 11.39
C LEU A 138 -2.81 -14.92 12.49
N TYR A 139 -1.75 -15.16 13.24
CA TYR A 139 -1.71 -16.17 14.30
C TYR A 139 -0.77 -15.75 15.43
N GLU A 140 -0.94 -16.37 16.57
CA GLU A 140 -0.03 -16.23 17.70
C GLU A 140 1.00 -17.35 17.65
N LYS A 141 2.28 -16.98 17.55
CA LYS A 141 3.40 -17.91 17.70
C LYS A 141 3.72 -18.03 19.19
N GLN A 142 3.59 -19.23 19.72
CA GLN A 142 3.98 -19.51 21.10
C GLN A 142 5.47 -19.22 21.34
N SER A 143 5.80 -18.80 22.54
CA SER A 143 7.19 -18.67 22.98
C SER A 143 7.91 -20.02 22.94
N GLU A 144 9.22 -20.02 22.88
CA GLU A 144 9.98 -21.28 22.93
C GLU A 144 9.80 -21.98 24.30
N LEU A 145 9.60 -21.19 25.38
CA LEU A 145 9.31 -21.73 26.71
C LEU A 145 7.95 -22.43 26.75
N ALA A 146 6.91 -21.77 26.23
CA ALA A 146 5.57 -22.36 26.16
C ALA A 146 5.53 -23.65 25.32
N LYS A 147 6.29 -23.71 24.23
CA LYS A 147 6.44 -24.95 23.43
C LYS A 147 7.11 -26.08 24.18
N HIS A 148 8.12 -25.79 25.00
CA HIS A 148 8.84 -26.79 25.78
C HIS A 148 8.07 -27.28 26.99
N THR A 149 7.35 -26.38 27.66
CA THR A 149 6.63 -26.70 28.91
C THR A 149 5.20 -27.14 28.66
N GLY A 150 4.64 -26.84 27.49
CA GLY A 150 3.23 -27.05 27.16
C GLY A 150 2.26 -26.10 27.87
N ASN A 151 2.80 -25.13 28.64
CA ASN A 151 2.03 -24.10 29.33
C ASN A 151 2.18 -22.77 28.64
N ASP A 152 1.07 -22.06 28.44
CA ASP A 152 1.08 -20.69 27.92
C ASP A 152 1.68 -19.75 28.97
N ASP A 153 2.77 -19.07 28.60
CA ASP A 153 3.48 -18.10 29.44
C ASP A 153 3.03 -16.65 29.19
N GLY A 154 2.09 -16.44 28.25
CA GLY A 154 1.60 -15.12 27.87
C GLY A 154 2.52 -14.32 26.97
N ASP A 155 3.71 -14.82 26.65
CA ASP A 155 4.72 -14.17 25.81
C ASP A 155 4.57 -14.54 24.31
N GLY A 156 3.37 -14.96 23.91
CA GLY A 156 3.05 -15.26 22.52
C GLY A 156 3.22 -14.05 21.61
N GLN A 157 3.91 -14.25 20.48
CA GLN A 157 4.15 -13.22 19.49
C GLN A 157 3.10 -13.24 18.39
N GLN A 158 2.46 -12.10 18.12
CA GLN A 158 1.53 -11.96 17.00
C GLN A 158 2.29 -11.94 15.68
N VAL A 159 1.93 -12.81 14.76
CA VAL A 159 2.57 -12.94 13.45
C VAL A 159 1.55 -12.70 12.35
N LEU A 160 1.87 -11.79 11.43
CA LEU A 160 1.15 -11.59 10.18
C LEU A 160 2.02 -12.14 9.03
N ASP A 161 1.62 -13.29 8.51
CA ASP A 161 2.34 -13.96 7.43
C ASP A 161 1.62 -13.80 6.10
N ILE A 162 2.28 -13.13 5.16
CA ILE A 162 1.79 -12.84 3.83
C ILE A 162 2.25 -13.95 2.89
N GLN A 163 1.30 -14.76 2.43
CA GLN A 163 1.57 -15.77 1.40
C GLN A 163 1.57 -15.10 0.03
N VAL A 164 2.69 -15.12 -0.65
CA VAL A 164 2.85 -14.53 -1.98
C VAL A 164 2.58 -15.59 -3.04
N LYS A 165 1.82 -15.21 -4.07
CA LYS A 165 1.54 -16.10 -5.21
C LYS A 165 2.85 -16.48 -5.92
N PRO A 166 3.06 -17.76 -6.29
CA PRO A 166 4.32 -18.23 -6.87
C PRO A 166 4.75 -17.48 -8.15
N ASN A 167 3.78 -17.00 -8.93
CA ASN A 167 4.05 -16.23 -10.15
C ASN A 167 4.63 -14.83 -9.92
N PHE A 168 4.65 -14.34 -8.67
CA PHE A 168 5.30 -13.09 -8.27
C PHE A 168 6.68 -13.30 -7.66
N LEU A 169 7.06 -14.53 -7.35
CA LEU A 169 8.41 -14.85 -6.87
C LEU A 169 9.43 -14.71 -8.01
N ASP A 170 10.64 -14.32 -7.66
CA ASP A 170 11.78 -14.09 -8.57
C ASP A 170 11.54 -13.04 -9.67
N LYS A 171 10.51 -12.20 -9.52
CA LYS A 171 10.24 -11.09 -10.43
C LYS A 171 10.55 -9.75 -9.78
N TRP A 172 10.94 -8.81 -10.63
CA TRP A 172 11.09 -7.42 -10.24
C TRP A 172 9.76 -6.69 -10.30
N PHE A 173 9.49 -5.91 -9.29
CA PHE A 173 8.37 -4.97 -9.23
C PHE A 173 8.84 -3.69 -8.56
N GLY A 174 8.15 -2.62 -8.79
CA GLY A 174 8.50 -1.32 -8.23
C GLY A 174 7.78 -0.19 -8.94
N PHE A 175 8.19 1.02 -8.60
CA PHE A 175 7.73 2.21 -9.28
C PHE A 175 8.83 3.26 -9.35
N ALA A 176 8.69 4.14 -10.33
CA ALA A 176 9.45 5.37 -10.43
C ALA A 176 8.48 6.53 -10.57
N SER A 177 8.74 7.62 -9.86
CA SER A 177 8.01 8.88 -10.00
C SER A 177 8.96 10.03 -10.20
N ALA A 178 8.53 11.03 -10.95
CA ALA A 178 9.23 12.29 -11.12
C ALA A 178 8.20 13.43 -11.04
N ASP A 179 8.32 14.25 -10.01
CA ASP A 179 7.46 15.39 -9.76
C ASP A 179 8.26 16.67 -10.01
N LEU A 180 7.72 17.54 -10.84
CA LEU A 180 8.27 18.86 -11.13
C LEU A 180 7.25 19.90 -10.68
N ARG A 181 7.71 20.88 -9.90
CA ARG A 181 6.87 21.95 -9.38
C ARG A 181 7.32 23.33 -9.86
N THR A 182 6.46 24.30 -9.65
CA THR A 182 6.81 25.72 -9.81
C THR A 182 8.00 26.05 -8.90
N LYS A 183 8.79 27.05 -9.21
CA LYS A 183 10.03 27.43 -8.50
C LYS A 183 11.22 26.48 -8.68
N ARG A 184 11.22 25.63 -9.71
CA ARG A 184 12.28 24.68 -10.01
C ARG A 184 12.49 23.60 -8.94
N GLU A 185 11.45 23.32 -8.16
CA GLU A 185 11.45 22.19 -7.23
C GLU A 185 11.23 20.89 -8.00
N TYR A 186 11.92 19.84 -7.57
CA TYR A 186 11.78 18.51 -8.16
C TYR A 186 11.87 17.43 -7.09
N GLN A 187 11.20 16.33 -7.35
CA GLN A 187 11.35 15.09 -6.60
C GLN A 187 11.36 13.91 -7.59
N VAL A 188 12.38 13.08 -7.49
CA VAL A 188 12.47 11.83 -8.24
C VAL A 188 12.60 10.69 -7.24
N GLN A 189 11.74 9.70 -7.35
CA GLN A 189 11.79 8.50 -6.52
C GLN A 189 11.90 7.26 -7.39
N LEU A 190 12.73 6.34 -6.96
CA LEU A 190 12.83 4.99 -7.52
C LEU A 190 12.69 3.98 -6.39
N ARG A 191 11.82 3.03 -6.56
CA ARG A 191 11.72 1.85 -5.71
C ARG A 191 11.60 0.62 -6.58
N ALA A 192 12.49 -0.33 -6.36
CA ALA A 192 12.45 -1.61 -7.03
C ALA A 192 12.75 -2.72 -6.04
N SER A 193 12.03 -3.83 -6.15
CA SER A 193 12.22 -4.99 -5.28
C SER A 193 12.08 -6.26 -6.10
N ARG A 194 12.89 -7.24 -5.76
CA ARG A 194 12.76 -8.61 -6.23
C ARG A 194 12.46 -9.48 -5.03
N LEU A 195 11.28 -10.08 -5.01
CA LEU A 195 10.95 -11.12 -4.05
C LEU A 195 11.60 -12.42 -4.48
N SER A 196 12.37 -13.02 -3.60
CA SER A 196 12.97 -14.31 -3.82
C SER A 196 13.12 -15.01 -2.47
N ASP A 197 12.88 -16.31 -2.45
CA ASP A 197 13.09 -17.10 -1.23
C ASP A 197 14.57 -17.22 -0.87
N LYS A 198 15.47 -17.13 -1.87
CA LYS A 198 16.91 -17.25 -1.69
C LYS A 198 17.63 -15.92 -1.67
N ASN A 199 17.28 -15.02 -2.59
CA ASN A 199 18.04 -13.79 -2.82
C ASN A 199 17.09 -12.58 -3.01
N PRO A 200 16.34 -12.15 -1.99
CA PRO A 200 15.56 -10.93 -2.09
C PRO A 200 16.47 -9.71 -2.22
N VAL A 201 16.03 -8.74 -3.02
CA VAL A 201 16.73 -7.47 -3.28
C VAL A 201 15.75 -6.34 -3.17
N MET A 202 16.17 -5.22 -2.57
CA MET A 202 15.43 -3.96 -2.57
C MET A 202 16.36 -2.82 -2.96
N VAL A 203 15.88 -1.97 -3.85
CA VAL A 203 16.56 -0.75 -4.27
C VAL A 203 15.64 0.43 -3.98
N TYR A 204 16.19 1.44 -3.35
CA TYR A 204 15.50 2.70 -3.12
C TYR A 204 16.41 3.86 -3.48
N GLY A 205 15.86 4.83 -4.20
CA GLY A 205 16.50 6.09 -4.52
C GLY A 205 15.52 7.25 -4.38
N ASN A 206 15.99 8.35 -3.84
CA ASN A 206 15.25 9.60 -3.74
C ASN A 206 16.19 10.77 -4.03
N LEU A 207 15.80 11.61 -4.98
CA LEU A 207 16.49 12.83 -5.34
C LEU A 207 15.47 13.97 -5.25
N ASN A 208 15.71 14.96 -4.42
CA ASN A 208 14.83 16.12 -4.31
C ASN A 208 15.62 17.38 -3.96
N ASN A 209 15.02 18.53 -4.23
CA ASN A 209 15.48 19.82 -3.76
C ASN A 209 14.40 20.55 -2.95
N GLU A 210 13.45 19.80 -2.44
CA GLU A 210 12.39 20.31 -1.60
C GLU A 210 12.79 20.24 -0.12
N ASN A 211 12.21 21.14 0.67
CA ASN A 211 12.40 21.17 2.13
C ASN A 211 11.68 20.03 2.87
N TYR A 212 11.27 19.00 2.15
CA TYR A 212 10.56 17.87 2.72
C TYR A 212 11.47 16.66 2.94
N ALA A 213 11.73 16.37 4.20
CA ALA A 213 12.17 15.06 4.64
C ALA A 213 11.06 14.01 4.46
N THR A 214 10.52 13.87 3.25
CA THR A 214 9.62 12.77 2.91
C THR A 214 10.41 11.51 2.60
N ALA A 215 11.20 11.07 3.55
CA ALA A 215 11.66 9.70 3.55
C ALA A 215 10.52 8.83 4.07
N TYR A 216 9.68 8.39 3.17
CA TYR A 216 8.69 7.36 3.46
C TYR A 216 9.40 6.14 4.05
N GLY A 217 9.21 5.90 5.36
CA GLY A 217 9.64 4.68 6.04
C GLY A 217 11.05 4.69 6.63
N GLN A 218 11.74 5.83 6.70
CA GLN A 218 13.04 5.92 7.35
C GLN A 218 12.93 6.73 8.64
N SER A 219 12.95 6.06 9.76
CA SER A 219 12.81 6.64 11.11
C SER A 219 13.87 7.70 11.46
N TRP A 220 15.01 7.70 10.77
CA TRP A 220 16.07 8.67 10.98
C TRP A 220 15.83 10.02 10.30
N ALA A 221 14.98 10.10 9.27
CA ALA A 221 14.66 11.35 8.59
C ALA A 221 13.79 12.28 9.43
N THR A 222 13.15 11.77 10.48
CA THR A 222 12.33 12.55 11.41
C THR A 222 13.13 13.13 12.59
N MET A 223 14.40 12.79 12.74
CA MET A 223 15.22 13.20 13.87
C MET A 223 15.74 14.65 13.80
N TRP A 224 15.67 15.27 12.64
CA TRP A 224 16.17 16.64 12.46
C TRP A 224 15.07 17.49 11.84
N PRO A 225 14.55 18.48 12.54
CA PRO A 225 13.70 19.51 11.92
C PRO A 225 14.58 20.25 10.91
N ILE A 226 14.33 20.02 9.63
CA ILE A 226 15.12 20.61 8.56
C ILE A 226 14.38 21.84 8.09
N ASP A 227 14.70 22.97 8.65
CA ASP A 227 14.36 24.29 8.12
C ASP A 227 15.33 24.74 7.00
N TYR A 228 15.91 23.77 6.29
CA TYR A 228 16.89 24.07 5.26
C TYR A 228 16.32 23.85 3.86
N TYR A 229 16.40 24.85 3.04
CA TYR A 229 16.30 24.71 1.60
C TYR A 229 17.56 24.01 1.11
N GLY A 230 17.41 22.95 0.33
CA GLY A 230 18.59 22.26 -0.13
C GLY A 230 18.31 21.08 -1.05
N ARG A 231 19.36 20.42 -1.48
CA ARG A 231 19.30 19.20 -2.26
C ARG A 231 19.50 18.00 -1.35
N ASN A 232 18.60 17.03 -1.47
CA ASN A 232 18.71 15.77 -0.77
C ASN A 232 18.74 14.65 -1.79
N GLN A 233 19.77 13.82 -1.70
CA GLN A 233 19.96 12.66 -2.53
C GLN A 233 20.23 11.48 -1.63
N TYR A 234 19.42 10.44 -1.77
CA TYR A 234 19.55 9.22 -0.98
C TYR A 234 19.40 8.00 -1.86
N GLY A 235 20.26 7.03 -1.66
CA GLY A 235 20.17 5.74 -2.32
C GLY A 235 20.56 4.61 -1.39
N THR A 236 19.87 3.49 -1.49
CA THR A 236 20.22 2.26 -0.79
C THR A 236 19.92 1.04 -1.65
N VAL A 237 20.75 0.04 -1.50
CA VAL A 237 20.51 -1.30 -2.03
C VAL A 237 20.57 -2.25 -0.84
N ASN A 238 19.52 -3.01 -0.64
CA ASN A 238 19.51 -4.06 0.35
C ASN A 238 19.44 -5.41 -0.36
N TYR A 239 20.33 -6.30 0.00
CA TYR A 239 20.43 -7.65 -0.53
C TYR A 239 20.50 -8.63 0.62
N GLN A 240 19.76 -9.73 0.53
CA GLN A 240 19.84 -10.82 1.49
C GLN A 240 20.11 -12.13 0.76
N HIS A 241 20.91 -12.98 1.36
CA HIS A 241 21.11 -14.35 0.92
C HIS A 241 20.59 -15.30 1.99
N ASN A 242 19.65 -16.14 1.61
CA ASN A 242 19.05 -17.17 2.47
C ASN A 242 19.55 -18.54 2.03
N TRP A 243 19.86 -19.40 3.00
CA TRP A 243 20.20 -20.80 2.71
C TRP A 243 19.61 -21.73 3.77
N GLU A 244 19.44 -22.96 3.41
CA GLU A 244 18.95 -24.02 4.29
C GLU A 244 20.07 -25.00 4.58
N LEU A 245 20.20 -25.41 5.84
CA LEU A 245 21.08 -26.51 6.22
C LEU A 245 20.33 -27.84 6.09
N LYS A 246 20.98 -28.86 5.55
CA LYS A 246 20.40 -30.20 5.51
C LYS A 246 20.19 -30.72 6.93
N GLY A 247 18.95 -31.09 7.25
CA GLY A 247 18.57 -31.59 8.58
C GLY A 247 18.26 -30.49 9.62
N ALA A 248 18.21 -29.23 9.20
CA ALA A 248 17.76 -28.16 10.08
C ALA A 248 16.28 -28.34 10.45
N LYS A 249 15.94 -27.97 11.68
CA LYS A 249 14.56 -28.02 12.16
C LYS A 249 13.71 -27.04 11.34
N GLU A 250 12.46 -27.43 11.07
CA GLU A 250 11.51 -26.55 10.40
C GLU A 250 11.39 -25.20 11.12
N GLY A 251 11.55 -24.10 10.38
CA GLY A 251 11.53 -22.74 10.89
C GLY A 251 12.88 -22.16 11.29
N THR A 252 14.01 -22.87 11.05
CA THR A 252 15.35 -22.27 11.17
C THR A 252 15.65 -21.45 9.91
N GLU A 253 16.00 -20.19 10.10
CA GLU A 253 16.32 -19.26 9.03
C GLU A 253 17.79 -18.89 9.08
N ASN A 254 18.56 -19.36 8.08
CA ASN A 254 19.91 -18.88 7.88
C ASN A 254 19.91 -17.81 6.82
N TYR A 255 20.43 -16.64 7.18
CA TYR A 255 20.54 -15.53 6.23
C TYR A 255 21.73 -14.62 6.58
N ILE A 256 22.16 -13.92 5.57
CA ILE A 256 23.02 -12.74 5.71
C ILE A 256 22.46 -11.63 4.83
N ASN A 257 22.33 -10.45 5.37
CA ASN A 257 21.93 -9.27 4.61
C ASN A 257 23.05 -8.23 4.53
N PHE A 258 22.99 -7.41 3.49
CA PHE A 258 23.89 -6.31 3.20
C PHE A 258 23.08 -5.11 2.74
N GLY A 259 23.34 -3.97 3.35
CA GLY A 259 22.60 -2.73 3.08
C GLY A 259 23.51 -1.50 2.95
N PRO A 260 24.28 -1.37 1.85
CA PRO A 260 24.97 -0.12 1.58
C PRO A 260 23.96 0.99 1.29
N SER A 261 24.21 2.16 1.84
CA SER A 261 23.45 3.37 1.53
C SER A 261 24.35 4.59 1.46
N MET A 262 23.89 5.59 0.74
CA MET A 262 24.56 6.88 0.61
C MET A 262 23.51 7.98 0.72
N ALA A 263 23.77 8.96 1.57
CA ALA A 263 23.03 10.20 1.63
C ALA A 263 23.94 11.37 1.31
N HIS A 264 23.50 12.24 0.41
CA HIS A 264 24.14 13.50 0.11
C HIS A 264 23.14 14.62 0.38
N ARG A 265 23.54 15.61 1.16
CA ARG A 265 22.70 16.76 1.52
C ARG A 265 23.48 18.04 1.32
N ASP A 266 22.91 18.92 0.54
CA ASP A 266 23.33 20.31 0.45
C ASP A 266 22.24 21.17 1.06
N GLY A 267 22.55 21.96 2.07
CA GLY A 267 21.62 22.87 2.72
C GLY A 267 22.16 24.29 2.75
N TRP A 268 21.27 25.24 2.63
CA TRP A 268 21.58 26.66 2.86
C TRP A 268 20.36 27.33 3.51
N GLY A 269 20.63 28.23 4.40
CA GLY A 269 19.58 28.97 5.10
C GLY A 269 20.09 30.30 5.63
N THR A 270 19.16 31.12 6.02
CA THR A 270 19.45 32.40 6.66
C THR A 270 18.50 32.55 7.84
N ASP A 271 19.06 32.65 9.03
CA ASP A 271 18.31 32.93 10.25
C ASP A 271 18.41 34.45 10.53
N VAL A 272 17.25 35.05 10.70
CA VAL A 272 17.15 36.45 11.08
C VAL A 272 16.54 36.54 12.45
N GLU A 273 17.33 36.94 13.42
CA GLU A 273 16.89 37.18 14.80
C GLU A 273 16.83 38.67 15.06
N SER A 274 15.68 39.13 15.52
CA SER A 274 15.47 40.53 15.95
C SER A 274 15.11 40.53 17.41
N THR A 275 15.96 41.18 18.24
CA THR A 275 15.74 41.33 19.68
C THR A 275 15.55 42.79 20.02
N ASP A 276 14.39 43.12 20.58
CA ASP A 276 14.07 44.45 21.13
C ASP A 276 14.35 44.48 22.63
N TYR A 277 15.17 45.44 23.07
CA TYR A 277 15.48 45.63 24.49
C TYR A 277 14.66 46.80 25.03
N PHE A 278 13.82 46.51 26.02
CA PHE A 278 13.00 47.49 26.74
C PHE A 278 13.50 47.59 28.20
N LEU A 279 14.43 48.50 28.44
CA LEU A 279 14.91 48.76 29.80
C LEU A 279 14.24 50.00 30.35
N PRO A 280 13.65 49.94 31.58
CA PRO A 280 13.03 51.11 32.20
C PRO A 280 14.01 52.27 32.33
N GLY A 281 13.64 53.44 31.80
CA GLY A 281 14.46 54.66 31.88
C GLY A 281 15.62 54.76 30.90
N GLN A 282 15.77 53.79 29.97
CA GLN A 282 16.81 53.82 28.93
C GLN A 282 16.19 53.97 27.53
N GLN A 283 17.05 54.36 26.58
CA GLN A 283 16.67 54.45 25.18
C GLN A 283 16.42 53.02 24.64
N ARG A 284 15.33 52.85 23.92
CA ARG A 284 15.02 51.59 23.25
C ARG A 284 16.17 51.21 22.29
N SER A 285 16.67 50.02 22.41
CA SER A 285 17.68 49.45 21.52
C SER A 285 17.20 48.16 20.90
N PHE A 286 17.62 47.86 19.69
CA PHE A 286 17.34 46.60 19.03
C PHE A 286 18.62 46.00 18.51
N SER A 287 18.65 44.69 18.49
CA SER A 287 19.67 43.88 17.84
C SER A 287 19.05 43.13 16.68
N LEU A 288 19.66 43.20 15.52
CA LEU A 288 19.31 42.41 14.35
C LEU A 288 20.50 41.52 14.02
N MET A 289 20.32 40.22 14.15
CA MET A 289 21.33 39.22 13.78
C MET A 289 20.88 38.50 12.51
N ASN A 290 21.72 38.46 11.53
CA ASN A 290 21.49 37.72 10.28
C ASN A 290 22.62 36.70 10.10
N ASN A 291 22.26 35.41 10.30
CA ASN A 291 23.19 34.30 10.19
C ASN A 291 22.89 33.54 8.90
N ALA A 292 23.81 33.60 7.94
CA ALA A 292 23.76 32.74 6.77
C ALA A 292 24.59 31.48 7.04
N HIS A 293 24.00 30.34 6.80
CA HIS A 293 24.68 29.06 6.95
C HIS A 293 24.58 28.23 5.67
N LYS A 294 25.61 27.46 5.43
CA LYS A 294 25.68 26.51 4.33
C LYS A 294 26.21 25.19 4.87
N ASN A 295 25.52 24.11 4.59
CA ASN A 295 25.90 22.77 4.98
C ASN A 295 26.08 21.88 3.74
N HIS A 296 27.10 21.05 3.77
CA HIS A 296 27.37 20.02 2.77
C HIS A 296 27.73 18.74 3.50
N GLU A 297 26.95 17.71 3.31
CA GLU A 297 27.09 16.45 4.03
C GLU A 297 27.04 15.27 3.07
N LEU A 298 28.02 14.39 3.15
CA LEU A 298 28.05 13.11 2.46
C LEU A 298 28.17 12.00 3.51
N VAL A 299 27.14 11.17 3.63
CA VAL A 299 27.05 10.10 4.62
C VAL A 299 26.92 8.75 3.92
N PRO A 300 28.03 8.08 3.63
CA PRO A 300 27.98 6.67 3.31
C PRO A 300 27.70 5.86 4.57
N SER A 301 26.87 4.83 4.46
CA SER A 301 26.65 3.87 5.52
C SER A 301 26.57 2.45 4.96
N PHE A 302 26.90 1.51 5.81
CA PHE A 302 26.83 0.09 5.51
C PHE A 302 26.30 -0.64 6.75
N ASN A 303 25.26 -1.42 6.56
CA ASN A 303 24.75 -2.33 7.57
C ASN A 303 24.82 -3.76 7.05
N SER A 304 25.14 -4.68 7.95
CA SER A 304 25.09 -6.10 7.70
C SER A 304 24.54 -6.79 8.93
N GLU A 305 23.66 -7.73 8.71
CA GLU A 305 23.04 -8.55 9.75
C GLU A 305 22.93 -9.98 9.25
N GLY A 306 23.06 -10.95 10.13
CA GLY A 306 22.93 -12.34 9.76
C GLY A 306 22.48 -13.21 10.90
N SER A 307 21.83 -14.32 10.59
CA SER A 307 21.44 -15.35 11.53
C SER A 307 21.92 -16.71 11.01
N PHE A 308 22.59 -17.44 11.85
CA PHE A 308 23.22 -18.70 11.50
C PHE A 308 22.90 -19.78 12.53
N TYR A 309 22.35 -20.89 12.05
CA TYR A 309 22.22 -22.10 12.83
C TYR A 309 23.28 -23.09 12.37
N THR A 310 24.10 -23.56 13.27
CA THR A 310 25.13 -24.57 12.96
C THR A 310 24.61 -25.98 13.21
N ASP A 311 23.72 -26.14 14.18
CA ASP A 311 23.02 -27.36 14.52
C ASP A 311 21.67 -27.03 15.19
N GLU A 312 20.92 -28.05 15.63
CA GLU A 312 19.60 -27.87 16.26
C GLU A 312 19.62 -27.02 17.56
N LYS A 313 20.78 -26.79 18.15
CA LYS A 313 20.93 -26.16 19.48
C LYS A 313 21.62 -24.79 19.43
N ASN A 314 22.39 -24.51 18.40
CA ASN A 314 23.26 -23.33 18.34
C ASN A 314 22.81 -22.37 17.24
N GLN A 315 22.36 -21.19 17.66
CA GLN A 315 22.07 -20.07 16.80
C GLN A 315 23.05 -18.93 17.09
N PHE A 316 23.59 -18.32 16.05
CA PHE A 316 24.42 -17.10 16.12
C PHE A 316 23.72 -16.00 15.31
N SER A 317 23.61 -14.82 15.90
CA SER A 317 23.02 -13.62 15.28
C SER A 317 23.90 -12.41 15.48
#